data_5dd4ada785282df0ddd9be3a72b9b0a4
#
_entry.id   5dd4ada785282df0ddd9be3a72b9b0a4
#
_cell.length_a   1.000
_cell.length_b   1.000
_cell.length_c   1.000
_cell.angle_alpha   90.00
_cell.angle_beta   90.00
_cell.angle_gamma   90.00
#
_symmetry.space_group_name_H-M   'P 1'
#
loop_
_entity.id
_entity.type
_entity.pdbx_description
1 polymer ?
#
loop_
_entity_poly.entity_id
_entity_poly.type
_entity_poly.pdbx_seq_one_letter_code
_entity_poly.pdbx_strand_id
1 'polypeptide(L)'
;DVYKRQVPSGAGEPQWRALTQAWFLQQARILFPQRLQHFSAPLGVRCTRLTLSNAGTRWGSASRDGSIRLNWRLMHFDPAIIDYVVAHELSHLRVMDHSPLFWRTVESVMPDYAARRLALRQTPSPDWSPADAA
;
A
#
# COMPACT_ATOMS: atom_id res chain seq x y z
N ASP A 1 -2.72 1.99 -24.17
CA ASP A 1 -2.52 2.49 -22.83
C ASP A 1 -3.82 3.02 -22.26
N VAL A 2 -4.26 2.41 -21.17
CA VAL A 2 -5.54 2.75 -20.52
C VAL A 2 -5.57 4.21 -20.06
N TYR A 3 -4.44 4.73 -19.60
CA TYR A 3 -4.38 6.10 -19.08
C TYR A 3 -4.56 7.13 -20.18
N LYS A 4 -3.99 6.88 -21.35
CA LYS A 4 -4.11 7.81 -22.48
C LYS A 4 -5.54 7.97 -22.94
N ARG A 5 -6.36 6.92 -22.81
CA ARG A 5 -7.77 6.99 -23.21
C ARG A 5 -8.59 7.89 -22.30
N GLN A 6 -8.11 8.16 -21.09
CA GLN A 6 -8.81 8.97 -20.11
C GLN A 6 -8.31 10.41 -20.08
N VAL A 7 -7.29 10.74 -20.86
CA VAL A 7 -6.72 12.07 -20.93
C VAL A 7 -7.37 12.84 -22.09
N PRO A 8 -7.85 14.06 -21.84
CA PRO A 8 -8.44 14.87 -22.92
C PRO A 8 -7.45 15.09 -24.07
N SER A 9 -7.98 15.11 -25.27
CA SER A 9 -7.17 15.40 -26.44
C SER A 9 -6.53 16.79 -26.32
N GLY A 10 -5.24 16.88 -26.61
CA GLY A 10 -4.51 18.13 -26.52
C GLY A 10 -3.95 18.47 -25.16
N ALA A 11 -4.13 17.61 -24.16
CA ALA A 11 -3.52 17.82 -22.85
C ALA A 11 -2.01 17.73 -22.94
N GLY A 12 -1.29 18.68 -22.31
CA GLY A 12 0.16 18.66 -22.21
C GLY A 12 0.64 17.65 -21.16
N GLU A 13 1.96 17.38 -21.15
CA GLU A 13 2.54 16.40 -20.24
C GLU A 13 2.27 16.69 -18.76
N PRO A 14 2.42 17.94 -18.24
CA PRO A 14 2.10 18.22 -16.83
C PRO A 14 0.63 17.94 -16.50
N GLN A 15 -0.28 18.29 -17.40
CA GLN A 15 -1.71 18.00 -17.23
C GLN A 15 -1.97 16.51 -17.27
N TRP A 16 -1.25 15.81 -18.12
CA TRP A 16 -1.34 14.37 -18.26
C TRP A 16 -0.95 13.66 -16.95
N ARG A 17 0.16 14.08 -16.33
CA ARG A 17 0.63 13.54 -15.06
C ARG A 17 -0.37 13.78 -13.94
N ALA A 18 -0.94 15.01 -13.88
CA ALA A 18 -1.92 15.34 -12.86
C ALA A 18 -3.18 14.49 -12.98
N LEU A 19 -3.66 14.27 -14.21
CA LEU A 19 -4.83 13.42 -14.45
C LEU A 19 -4.56 11.98 -14.11
N THR A 20 -3.38 11.47 -14.44
CA THR A 20 -2.98 10.11 -14.13
C THR A 20 -2.90 9.90 -12.61
N GLN A 21 -2.30 10.85 -11.88
CA GLN A 21 -2.22 10.79 -10.44
C GLN A 21 -3.61 10.81 -9.80
N ALA A 22 -4.50 11.68 -10.29
CA ALA A 22 -5.85 11.75 -9.78
C ALA A 22 -6.60 10.42 -9.98
N TRP A 23 -6.38 9.77 -11.11
CA TRP A 23 -6.96 8.47 -11.40
C TRP A 23 -6.47 7.40 -10.41
N PHE A 24 -5.15 7.34 -10.15
CA PHE A 24 -4.58 6.40 -9.18
C PHE A 24 -5.11 6.65 -7.77
N LEU A 25 -5.22 7.93 -7.37
CA LEU A 25 -5.77 8.27 -6.07
C LEU A 25 -7.21 7.78 -5.92
N GLN A 26 -8.00 7.94 -6.97
CA GLN A 26 -9.38 7.46 -6.94
C GLN A 26 -9.46 5.95 -6.83
N GLN A 27 -8.64 5.23 -7.59
CA GLN A 27 -8.58 3.77 -7.52
C GLN A 27 -8.12 3.29 -6.14
N ALA A 28 -7.15 3.99 -5.54
CA ALA A 28 -6.68 3.66 -4.20
C ALA A 28 -7.78 3.84 -3.15
N ARG A 29 -8.59 4.89 -3.27
CA ARG A 29 -9.71 5.12 -2.36
C ARG A 29 -10.78 4.05 -2.43
N ILE A 30 -10.86 3.35 -3.55
CA ILE A 30 -11.80 2.23 -3.74
C ILE A 30 -11.17 0.93 -3.24
N LEU A 31 -9.95 0.64 -3.64
CA LEU A 31 -9.31 -0.65 -3.38
C LEU A 31 -8.82 -0.81 -1.95
N PHE A 32 -8.14 0.20 -1.40
CA PHE A 32 -7.48 0.07 -0.10
C PHE A 32 -8.45 -0.26 1.03
N PRO A 33 -9.64 0.38 1.15
CA PRO A 33 -10.58 0.01 2.19
C PRO A 33 -11.05 -1.44 2.08
N GLN A 34 -11.24 -1.93 0.86
CA GLN A 34 -11.65 -3.32 0.63
C GLN A 34 -10.58 -4.29 1.11
N ARG A 35 -9.32 -4.01 0.81
CA ARG A 35 -8.23 -4.90 1.20
C ARG A 35 -7.96 -4.83 2.71
N LEU A 36 -8.08 -3.65 3.30
CA LEU A 36 -8.00 -3.50 4.76
C LEU A 36 -9.07 -4.34 5.45
N GLN A 37 -10.30 -4.29 4.96
CA GLN A 37 -11.39 -5.08 5.54
C GLN A 37 -11.13 -6.58 5.39
N HIS A 38 -10.62 -7.00 4.23
CA HIS A 38 -10.34 -8.41 3.96
C HIS A 38 -9.36 -9.01 4.98
N PHE A 39 -8.29 -8.28 5.33
CA PHE A 39 -7.26 -8.79 6.23
C PHE A 39 -7.51 -8.48 7.70
N SER A 40 -8.38 -7.52 8.02
CA SER A 40 -8.64 -7.12 9.40
C SER A 40 -9.26 -8.24 10.22
N ALA A 41 -10.25 -8.94 9.66
CA ALA A 41 -10.96 -9.99 10.38
C ALA A 41 -10.04 -11.15 10.77
N PRO A 42 -9.26 -11.75 9.84
CA PRO A 42 -8.33 -12.82 10.20
C PRO A 42 -7.28 -12.40 11.20
N LEU A 43 -6.83 -11.15 11.16
CA LEU A 43 -5.85 -10.62 12.10
C LEU A 43 -6.45 -10.22 13.44
N GLY A 44 -7.77 -10.11 13.53
CA GLY A 44 -8.44 -9.69 14.74
C GLY A 44 -8.16 -8.23 15.10
N VAL A 45 -7.99 -7.38 14.11
CA VAL A 45 -7.69 -5.95 14.30
C VAL A 45 -8.72 -5.11 13.57
N ARG A 46 -8.73 -3.82 13.89
CA ARG A 46 -9.64 -2.86 13.27
C ARG A 46 -8.88 -1.61 12.84
N CYS A 47 -8.96 -1.29 11.56
CA CYS A 47 -8.48 -0.01 11.05
C CYS A 47 -9.53 1.05 11.39
N THR A 48 -9.15 2.03 12.22
CA THR A 48 -10.07 3.10 12.62
C THR A 48 -10.08 4.26 11.65
N ARG A 49 -8.99 4.42 10.87
CA ARG A 49 -8.86 5.52 9.93
C ARG A 49 -7.84 5.17 8.87
N LEU A 50 -8.21 5.36 7.62
CA LEU A 50 -7.30 5.23 6.48
C LEU A 50 -6.98 6.61 5.93
N THR A 51 -5.70 6.89 5.72
CA THR A 51 -5.22 8.11 5.06
C THR A 51 -4.35 7.71 3.88
N LEU A 52 -4.59 8.29 2.72
CA LEU A 52 -3.71 8.11 1.58
C LEU A 52 -2.50 9.02 1.74
N SER A 53 -1.32 8.46 1.52
CA SER A 53 -0.05 9.16 1.68
C SER A 53 0.57 9.44 0.32
N ASN A 54 1.30 10.54 0.25
CA ASN A 54 2.16 10.89 -0.88
C ASN A 54 3.63 11.02 -0.41
N ALA A 55 3.95 10.44 0.75
CA ALA A 55 5.29 10.50 1.31
C ALA A 55 6.29 9.82 0.38
N GLY A 56 7.50 10.36 0.31
CA GLY A 56 8.57 9.80 -0.53
C GLY A 56 9.40 8.73 0.15
N THR A 57 9.12 8.38 1.41
CA THR A 57 9.98 7.52 2.21
C THR A 57 9.31 6.24 2.73
N ARG A 58 7.99 6.12 2.62
CA ARG A 58 7.26 4.97 3.17
C ARG A 58 6.12 4.53 2.27
N TRP A 59 5.97 3.22 2.13
CA TRP A 59 4.82 2.64 1.45
C TRP A 59 3.57 2.65 2.34
N GLY A 60 3.76 2.59 3.65
CA GLY A 60 2.67 2.64 4.60
C GLY A 60 3.17 2.90 6.01
N SER A 61 2.23 3.12 6.92
CA SER A 61 2.50 3.21 8.34
C SER A 61 1.25 2.87 9.14
N ALA A 62 1.46 2.52 10.41
CA ALA A 62 0.37 2.18 11.31
C ALA A 62 0.63 2.82 12.67
N SER A 63 -0.44 3.27 13.32
CA SER A 63 -0.40 3.86 14.66
C SER A 63 -1.23 3.00 15.62
N ARG A 64 -0.90 3.06 16.91
CA ARG A 64 -1.56 2.22 17.93
C ARG A 64 -3.06 2.47 18.05
N ASP A 65 -3.52 3.64 17.65
CA ASP A 65 -4.94 3.98 17.68
C ASP A 65 -5.75 3.32 16.56
N GLY A 66 -5.10 2.56 15.68
CA GLY A 66 -5.74 1.90 14.56
C GLY A 66 -5.66 2.68 13.26
N SER A 67 -4.99 3.82 13.23
CA SER A 67 -4.82 4.62 12.02
C SER A 67 -3.81 3.94 11.09
N ILE A 68 -4.16 3.86 9.82
CA ILE A 68 -3.30 3.28 8.78
C ILE A 68 -3.10 4.34 7.69
N ARG A 69 -1.86 4.47 7.23
CA ARG A 69 -1.53 5.26 6.04
C ARG A 69 -1.03 4.32 4.96
N LEU A 70 -1.50 4.51 3.74
CA LEU A 70 -1.03 3.75 2.58
C LEU A 70 -0.71 4.71 1.45
N ASN A 71 0.43 4.49 0.82
CA ASN A 71 0.87 5.34 -0.27
C ASN A 71 0.08 5.00 -1.54
N TRP A 72 -0.47 6.01 -2.21
CA TRP A 72 -1.24 5.80 -3.43
C TRP A 72 -0.39 5.20 -4.55
N ARG A 73 0.94 5.38 -4.52
CA ARG A 73 1.85 4.81 -5.52
C ARG A 73 1.89 3.29 -5.48
N LEU A 74 1.35 2.66 -4.43
CA LEU A 74 1.18 1.21 -4.39
C LEU A 74 0.30 0.72 -5.54
N MET A 75 -0.54 1.58 -6.10
CA MET A 75 -1.39 1.23 -7.23
C MET A 75 -0.61 0.90 -8.50
N HIS A 76 0.69 1.21 -8.55
CA HIS A 76 1.57 0.82 -9.64
C HIS A 76 2.04 -0.64 -9.55
N PHE A 77 1.84 -1.29 -8.41
CA PHE A 77 2.32 -2.65 -8.17
C PHE A 77 1.22 -3.68 -8.37
N ASP A 78 1.62 -4.95 -8.46
CA ASP A 78 0.68 -6.05 -8.49
C ASP A 78 -0.19 -6.07 -7.23
N PRO A 79 -1.45 -6.53 -7.34
CA PRO A 79 -2.32 -6.68 -6.17
C PRO A 79 -1.70 -7.50 -5.04
N ALA A 80 -0.86 -8.49 -5.37
CA ALA A 80 -0.17 -9.30 -4.36
C ALA A 80 0.74 -8.45 -3.48
N ILE A 81 1.41 -7.46 -4.05
CA ILE A 81 2.31 -6.56 -3.30
C ILE A 81 1.49 -5.57 -2.49
N ILE A 82 0.40 -5.06 -3.04
CA ILE A 82 -0.52 -4.18 -2.31
C ILE A 82 -1.04 -4.91 -1.07
N ASP A 83 -1.48 -6.15 -1.23
CA ASP A 83 -1.97 -6.97 -0.13
C ASP A 83 -0.90 -7.20 0.94
N TYR A 84 0.36 -7.37 0.52
CA TYR A 84 1.45 -7.52 1.47
C TYR A 84 1.59 -6.27 2.35
N VAL A 85 1.60 -5.09 1.75
CA VAL A 85 1.72 -3.84 2.53
C VAL A 85 0.52 -3.67 3.46
N VAL A 86 -0.68 -3.97 2.99
CA VAL A 86 -1.90 -3.92 3.80
C VAL A 86 -1.79 -4.86 5.01
N ALA A 87 -1.41 -6.12 4.78
CA ALA A 87 -1.25 -7.10 5.85
C ALA A 87 -0.14 -6.70 6.83
N HIS A 88 0.96 -6.14 6.31
CA HIS A 88 2.07 -5.65 7.11
C HIS A 88 1.61 -4.55 8.08
N GLU A 89 0.92 -3.53 7.57
CA GLU A 89 0.49 -2.42 8.41
C GLU A 89 -0.59 -2.84 9.40
N LEU A 90 -1.53 -3.68 8.99
CA LEU A 90 -2.54 -4.19 9.91
C LEU A 90 -1.93 -5.05 11.01
N SER A 91 -0.89 -5.82 10.69
CA SER A 91 -0.19 -6.64 11.69
C SER A 91 0.46 -5.79 12.77
N HIS A 92 0.88 -4.56 12.45
CA HIS A 92 1.39 -3.61 13.42
C HIS A 92 0.34 -3.18 14.46
N LEU A 93 -0.93 -3.33 14.18
CA LEU A 93 -1.96 -3.06 15.17
C LEU A 93 -1.98 -4.11 16.29
N ARG A 94 -1.33 -5.25 16.08
CA ARG A 94 -1.12 -6.29 17.09
C ARG A 94 0.28 -6.27 17.67
N VAL A 95 1.30 -6.04 16.83
CA VAL A 95 2.71 -6.07 17.22
C VAL A 95 3.41 -4.90 16.55
N MET A 96 3.75 -3.88 17.32
CA MET A 96 4.30 -2.64 16.74
C MET A 96 5.72 -2.77 16.22
N ASP A 97 6.55 -3.64 16.81
CA ASP A 97 7.91 -3.83 16.35
C ASP A 97 7.99 -4.93 15.28
N HIS A 98 9.13 -5.04 14.63
CA HIS A 98 9.40 -6.07 13.62
C HIS A 98 10.05 -7.31 14.25
N SER A 99 9.56 -7.71 15.43
CA SER A 99 10.02 -8.92 16.13
C SER A 99 9.60 -10.19 15.40
N PRO A 100 10.13 -11.35 15.79
CA PRO A 100 9.65 -12.62 15.25
C PRO A 100 8.14 -12.83 15.41
N LEU A 101 7.55 -12.31 16.48
CA LEU A 101 6.10 -12.38 16.69
C LEU A 101 5.35 -11.59 15.60
N PHE A 102 5.88 -10.42 15.22
CA PHE A 102 5.29 -9.63 14.14
C PHE A 102 5.24 -10.44 12.84
N TRP A 103 6.36 -11.04 12.46
CA TRP A 103 6.44 -11.79 11.20
C TRP A 103 5.57 -13.04 11.22
N ARG A 104 5.43 -13.68 12.38
CA ARG A 104 4.47 -14.78 12.52
C ARG A 104 3.04 -14.30 12.36
N THR A 105 2.74 -13.10 12.83
CA THR A 105 1.42 -12.50 12.65
C THR A 105 1.13 -12.25 11.17
N VAL A 106 2.08 -11.70 10.42
CA VAL A 106 1.95 -11.52 8.98
C VAL A 106 1.76 -12.87 8.29
N GLU A 107 2.59 -13.85 8.63
CA GLU A 107 2.55 -15.17 8.03
C GLU A 107 1.21 -15.87 8.23
N SER A 108 0.53 -15.62 9.35
CA SER A 108 -0.75 -16.24 9.64
C SER A 108 -1.82 -15.94 8.60
N VAL A 109 -1.72 -14.81 7.92
CA VAL A 109 -2.67 -14.41 6.86
C VAL A 109 -2.03 -14.40 5.48
N MET A 110 -0.71 -14.51 5.41
CA MET A 110 0.04 -14.42 4.16
C MET A 110 1.30 -15.29 4.24
N PRO A 111 1.15 -16.62 4.05
CA PRO A 111 2.30 -17.53 4.17
C PRO A 111 3.47 -17.20 3.24
N ASP A 112 3.21 -16.57 2.11
CA ASP A 112 4.22 -16.21 1.11
C ASP A 112 4.71 -14.77 1.26
N TYR A 113 4.55 -14.18 2.44
CA TYR A 113 4.90 -12.77 2.67
C TYR A 113 6.36 -12.45 2.30
N ALA A 114 7.28 -13.37 2.53
CA ALA A 114 8.71 -13.13 2.27
C ALA A 114 8.98 -12.90 0.79
N ALA A 115 8.33 -13.66 -0.08
CA ALA A 115 8.46 -13.48 -1.53
C ALA A 115 7.88 -12.14 -1.98
N ARG A 116 6.74 -11.76 -1.43
CA ARG A 116 6.10 -10.48 -1.75
C ARG A 116 6.93 -9.29 -1.26
N ARG A 117 7.47 -9.40 -0.06
CA ARG A 117 8.36 -8.38 0.52
C ARG A 117 9.60 -8.18 -0.35
N LEU A 118 10.19 -9.28 -0.80
CA LEU A 118 11.35 -9.23 -1.68
C LEU A 118 11.00 -8.54 -3.01
N ALA A 119 9.85 -8.89 -3.60
CA ALA A 119 9.40 -8.28 -4.84
C ALA A 119 9.21 -6.76 -4.69
N LEU A 120 8.66 -6.32 -3.57
CA LEU A 120 8.49 -4.89 -3.30
C LEU A 120 9.85 -4.18 -3.24
N ARG A 121 10.82 -4.78 -2.58
CA ARG A 121 12.17 -4.20 -2.46
C ARG A 121 12.91 -4.13 -3.79
N GLN A 122 12.65 -5.08 -4.69
CA GLN A 122 13.31 -5.15 -5.99
C GLN A 122 12.66 -4.25 -7.05
N THR A 123 11.49 -3.68 -6.76
CA THR A 123 10.77 -2.84 -7.70
C THR A 123 10.58 -1.45 -7.09
N PRO A 124 11.65 -0.64 -7.01
CA PRO A 124 11.55 0.68 -6.38
C PRO A 124 10.74 1.64 -7.24
N SER A 125 10.00 2.53 -6.57
CA SER A 125 9.44 3.72 -7.21
C SER A 125 10.60 4.68 -7.53
N PRO A 126 10.46 5.55 -8.56
CA PRO A 126 11.49 6.52 -8.88
C PRO A 126 11.92 7.41 -7.72
N ASP A 127 11.01 7.69 -6.78
CA ASP A 127 11.26 8.59 -5.66
C ASP A 127 11.61 7.84 -4.37
N TRP A 128 11.81 6.53 -4.42
CA TRP A 128 11.93 5.70 -3.22
C TRP A 128 13.19 4.86 -3.23
N SER A 129 13.83 4.74 -2.06
CA SER A 129 14.85 3.74 -1.82
C SER A 129 14.18 2.42 -1.42
N PRO A 130 14.61 1.28 -1.99
CA PRO A 130 14.07 -0.01 -1.55
C PRO A 130 14.29 -0.29 -0.07
N ALA A 131 15.30 0.32 0.54
CA ALA A 131 15.58 0.13 1.97
C ALA A 131 14.48 0.71 2.87
N ASP A 132 13.70 1.67 2.37
CA ASP A 132 12.63 2.30 3.14
C ASP A 132 11.31 1.52 3.03
N ALA A 133 11.26 0.49 2.20
CA ALA A 133 10.05 -0.30 2.04
C ALA A 133 9.80 -1.19 3.26
N ALA A 134 8.53 -1.43 3.50
CA ALA A 134 8.05 -2.25 4.62
C ALA A 134 8.55 -3.69 4.59
#